data_b55f08fa1e6b5c83697eafbd7c6ea870
#
_entry.id   b55f08fa1e6b5c83697eafbd7c6ea870
#
_cell.length_a   1.000
_cell.length_b   1.000
_cell.length_c   1.000
_cell.angle_alpha   90.00
_cell.angle_beta   90.00
_cell.angle_gamma   90.00
#
_symmetry.space_group_name_H-M   'P 1'
#
loop_
_entity.id
_entity.type
_entity.pdbx_description
1 polymer ?
#
loop_
_entity_poly.entity_id
_entity_poly.type
_entity_poly.pdbx_seq_one_letter_code
_entity_poly.pdbx_strand_id
1 'polypeptide(L)'
;GEIFYLRSTGNLSTGGTAIDLTDVVHPDNRELAVRAVKSIGMDVVGVDFLTADITQSYKDIGGAIVEVNSAPGFRMHVAPSEGKPRDVATSVMDMLFPPGSPSCIPIAAITGTNGKTTTARMLSYIMKTSGNTVGMTSTDGVYIDGHLTVKGDMTGPVSSQMVLRDPSVDV
;
A
#
# COMPACT_ATOMS: atom_id res chain seq x y z
N GLY A 1 -38.83 14.37 -25.71
CA GLY A 1 -37.82 14.22 -24.66
C GLY A 1 -36.55 13.63 -25.25
N GLU A 2 -35.39 14.15 -24.88
CA GLU A 2 -34.10 13.54 -25.25
C GLU A 2 -33.93 12.25 -24.48
N ILE A 3 -33.45 11.20 -25.17
CA ILE A 3 -33.13 9.91 -24.58
C ILE A 3 -31.62 9.90 -24.36
N PHE A 4 -31.19 9.87 -23.10
CA PHE A 4 -29.80 9.66 -22.75
C PHE A 4 -29.55 8.17 -22.48
N TYR A 5 -28.60 7.58 -23.23
CA TYR A 5 -28.14 6.21 -22.97
C TYR A 5 -27.08 6.23 -21.88
N LEU A 6 -27.41 5.67 -20.74
CA LEU A 6 -26.42 5.45 -19.65
C LEU A 6 -25.54 4.26 -20.03
N ARG A 7 -24.24 4.38 -19.75
CA ARG A 7 -23.34 3.22 -19.85
C ARG A 7 -23.69 2.21 -18.77
N SER A 8 -23.62 0.93 -19.09
CA SER A 8 -23.95 -0.16 -18.16
C SER A 8 -22.95 -0.30 -17.00
N THR A 9 -21.74 0.28 -17.12
CA THR A 9 -20.68 0.18 -16.12
C THR A 9 -19.84 1.46 -16.05
N GLY A 10 -19.46 1.86 -14.84
CA GLY A 10 -18.54 2.96 -14.56
C GLY A 10 -17.07 2.53 -14.50
N ASN A 11 -16.78 1.25 -14.37
CA ASN A 11 -15.42 0.73 -14.22
C ASN A 11 -14.60 0.84 -15.52
N LEU A 12 -13.35 1.31 -15.40
CA LEU A 12 -12.38 1.38 -16.50
C LEU A 12 -12.16 0.03 -17.17
N SER A 13 -12.11 -1.07 -16.40
CA SER A 13 -11.93 -2.43 -16.91
C SER A 13 -13.07 -2.91 -17.81
N THR A 14 -14.24 -2.30 -17.71
CA THR A 14 -15.45 -2.64 -18.47
C THR A 14 -15.88 -1.54 -19.43
N GLY A 15 -14.96 -0.60 -19.76
CA GLY A 15 -15.17 0.43 -20.77
C GLY A 15 -15.57 1.81 -20.23
N GLY A 16 -15.42 2.06 -18.94
CA GLY A 16 -15.54 3.38 -18.34
C GLY A 16 -14.44 4.33 -18.82
N THR A 17 -14.66 5.64 -18.72
CA THR A 17 -13.71 6.70 -19.09
C THR A 17 -13.18 7.36 -17.82
N ALA A 18 -11.86 7.56 -17.73
CA ALA A 18 -11.24 8.34 -16.64
C ALA A 18 -10.82 9.71 -17.19
N ILE A 19 -11.32 10.77 -16.56
CA ILE A 19 -10.98 12.15 -16.88
C ILE A 19 -10.26 12.76 -15.69
N ASP A 20 -9.07 13.33 -15.90
CA ASP A 20 -8.35 14.03 -14.83
C ASP A 20 -8.98 15.40 -14.57
N LEU A 21 -9.59 15.57 -13.41
CA LEU A 21 -10.18 16.82 -12.92
C LEU A 21 -9.46 17.36 -11.67
N THR A 22 -8.27 16.88 -11.37
CA THR A 22 -7.53 17.21 -10.16
C THR A 22 -7.34 18.72 -9.94
N ASP A 23 -7.07 19.47 -11.03
CA ASP A 23 -6.80 20.91 -10.92
C ASP A 23 -8.06 21.75 -10.71
N VAL A 24 -9.24 21.19 -10.94
CA VAL A 24 -10.53 21.90 -10.88
C VAL A 24 -11.47 21.43 -9.79
N VAL A 25 -11.08 20.41 -9.02
CA VAL A 25 -11.85 19.92 -7.87
C VAL A 25 -12.07 21.05 -6.85
N HIS A 26 -13.32 21.27 -6.45
CA HIS A 26 -13.64 22.27 -5.44
C HIS A 26 -12.95 21.95 -4.12
N PRO A 27 -12.40 22.95 -3.40
CA PRO A 27 -11.70 22.74 -2.12
C PRO A 27 -12.54 21.99 -1.07
N ASP A 28 -13.82 22.27 -0.95
CA ASP A 28 -14.73 21.58 -0.01
C ASP A 28 -14.83 20.08 -0.30
N ASN A 29 -14.89 19.69 -1.58
CA ASN A 29 -14.96 18.29 -1.99
C ASN A 29 -13.67 17.56 -1.66
N ARG A 30 -12.53 18.22 -1.88
CA ARG A 30 -11.21 17.70 -1.50
C ARG A 30 -11.08 17.53 0.01
N GLU A 31 -11.51 18.55 0.79
CA GLU A 31 -11.47 18.49 2.25
C GLU A 31 -12.35 17.35 2.78
N LEU A 32 -13.55 17.17 2.23
CA LEU A 32 -14.45 16.08 2.62
C LEU A 32 -13.79 14.72 2.41
N ALA A 33 -13.17 14.49 1.24
CA ALA A 33 -12.45 13.25 0.95
C ALA A 33 -11.30 13.02 1.94
N VAL A 34 -10.47 14.02 2.19
CA VAL A 34 -9.35 13.93 3.14
C VAL A 34 -9.83 13.64 4.57
N ARG A 35 -10.93 14.25 4.99
CA ARG A 35 -11.53 14.00 6.32
C ARG A 35 -12.03 12.57 6.44
N ALA A 36 -12.69 12.04 5.42
CA ALA A 36 -13.16 10.65 5.41
C ALA A 36 -12.00 9.68 5.58
N VAL A 37 -10.92 9.86 4.83
CA VAL A 37 -9.70 9.04 4.90
C VAL A 37 -9.06 9.08 6.30
N LYS A 38 -8.90 10.28 6.85
CA LYS A 38 -8.34 10.47 8.20
C LYS A 38 -9.20 9.82 9.29
N SER A 39 -10.54 9.84 9.13
CA SER A 39 -11.47 9.25 10.11
C SER A 39 -11.35 7.73 10.22
N ILE A 40 -10.92 7.05 9.15
CA ILE A 40 -10.70 5.60 9.13
C ILE A 40 -9.24 5.22 9.39
N GLY A 41 -8.33 6.20 9.55
CA GLY A 41 -6.93 5.97 9.88
C GLY A 41 -6.11 5.31 8.77
N MET A 42 -6.42 5.60 7.51
CA MET A 42 -5.69 5.07 6.35
C MET A 42 -4.86 6.15 5.67
N ASP A 43 -3.73 5.76 5.07
CA ASP A 43 -2.81 6.69 4.41
C ASP A 43 -3.07 6.84 2.92
N VAL A 44 -3.37 5.73 2.24
CA VAL A 44 -3.64 5.67 0.79
C VAL A 44 -4.95 4.97 0.52
N VAL A 45 -5.88 5.69 -0.07
CA VAL A 45 -7.22 5.15 -0.39
C VAL A 45 -7.78 5.74 -1.68
N GLY A 46 -8.69 5.03 -2.30
CA GLY A 46 -9.60 5.57 -3.32
C GLY A 46 -10.91 6.00 -2.65
N VAL A 47 -11.38 7.19 -2.96
CA VAL A 47 -12.67 7.70 -2.46
C VAL A 47 -13.63 7.83 -3.62
N ASP A 48 -14.71 7.05 -3.62
CA ASP A 48 -15.78 7.16 -4.59
C ASP A 48 -16.78 8.22 -4.12
N PHE A 49 -16.78 9.35 -4.81
CA PHE A 49 -17.59 10.53 -4.49
C PHE A 49 -18.56 10.83 -5.63
N LEU A 50 -19.84 10.84 -5.34
CA LEU A 50 -20.89 11.21 -6.29
C LEU A 50 -21.28 12.66 -6.14
N THR A 51 -21.24 13.41 -7.24
CA THR A 51 -21.72 14.79 -7.34
C THR A 51 -22.15 15.08 -8.77
N ALA A 52 -23.00 16.07 -8.95
CA ALA A 52 -23.39 16.53 -10.28
C ALA A 52 -22.26 17.30 -10.97
N ASP A 53 -21.46 18.05 -10.22
CA ASP A 53 -20.33 18.82 -10.73
C ASP A 53 -19.23 18.91 -9.65
N ILE A 54 -18.08 18.29 -9.91
CA ILE A 54 -16.96 18.26 -8.97
C ILE A 54 -16.31 19.64 -8.77
N THR A 55 -16.54 20.58 -9.66
CA THR A 55 -16.00 21.94 -9.58
C THR A 55 -16.80 22.85 -8.65
N GLN A 56 -17.96 22.41 -8.21
CA GLN A 56 -18.80 23.12 -7.24
C GLN A 56 -18.76 22.45 -5.89
N SER A 57 -19.06 23.22 -4.82
CA SER A 57 -19.09 22.69 -3.46
C SER A 57 -20.24 21.70 -3.28
N TYR A 58 -19.96 20.54 -2.69
CA TYR A 58 -21.00 19.58 -2.29
C TYR A 58 -22.02 20.18 -1.30
N LYS A 59 -21.67 21.26 -0.61
CA LYS A 59 -22.55 21.95 0.32
C LYS A 59 -23.65 22.71 -0.40
N ASP A 60 -23.37 23.14 -1.64
CA ASP A 60 -24.30 23.95 -2.43
C ASP A 60 -25.16 23.10 -3.36
N ILE A 61 -24.54 22.09 -4.02
CA ILE A 61 -25.22 21.28 -5.03
C ILE A 61 -25.52 19.85 -4.58
N GLY A 62 -25.07 19.48 -3.38
CA GLY A 62 -25.12 18.10 -2.90
C GLY A 62 -23.95 17.26 -3.41
N GLY A 63 -23.78 16.12 -2.77
CA GLY A 63 -22.74 15.13 -3.08
C GLY A 63 -22.55 14.21 -1.89
N ALA A 64 -22.07 13.00 -2.14
CA ALA A 64 -21.84 12.00 -1.10
C ALA A 64 -20.66 11.11 -1.42
N ILE A 65 -19.92 10.72 -0.39
CA ILE A 65 -18.97 9.61 -0.46
C ILE A 65 -19.78 8.32 -0.39
N VAL A 66 -19.58 7.46 -1.38
CA VAL A 66 -20.26 6.17 -1.52
C VAL A 66 -19.40 5.04 -0.98
N GLU A 67 -18.08 5.10 -1.28
CA GLU A 67 -17.15 4.04 -0.94
C GLU A 67 -15.76 4.60 -0.66
N VAL A 68 -14.99 3.89 0.19
CA VAL A 68 -13.57 4.15 0.44
C VAL A 68 -12.82 2.85 0.26
N ASN A 69 -11.94 2.80 -0.74
CA ASN A 69 -11.22 1.61 -1.15
C ASN A 69 -9.79 1.62 -0.59
N SER A 70 -9.41 0.57 0.16
CA SER A 70 -8.08 0.42 0.77
C SER A 70 -6.95 0.10 -0.20
N ALA A 71 -7.26 -0.32 -1.42
CA ALA A 71 -6.28 -0.66 -2.45
C ALA A 71 -6.64 0.01 -3.78
N PRO A 72 -6.48 1.33 -3.91
CA PRO A 72 -6.87 2.06 -5.10
C PRO A 72 -5.98 1.70 -6.29
N GLY A 73 -6.59 1.56 -7.45
CA GLY A 73 -5.85 1.42 -8.70
C GLY A 73 -5.22 2.75 -9.12
N PHE A 74 -3.99 2.72 -9.61
CA PHE A 74 -3.29 3.93 -10.08
C PHE A 74 -3.48 4.23 -11.56
N ARG A 75 -3.98 3.27 -12.35
CA ARG A 75 -4.09 3.38 -13.81
C ARG A 75 -4.83 4.63 -14.26
N MET A 76 -5.94 4.96 -13.60
CA MET A 76 -6.76 6.11 -13.95
C MET A 76 -6.06 7.45 -13.76
N HIS A 77 -5.06 7.49 -12.89
CA HIS A 77 -4.26 8.68 -12.61
C HIS A 77 -3.05 8.78 -13.53
N VAL A 78 -2.32 7.67 -13.72
CA VAL A 78 -1.09 7.68 -14.56
C VAL A 78 -1.39 7.63 -16.05
N ALA A 79 -2.56 7.13 -16.44
CA ALA A 79 -2.99 7.07 -17.83
C ALA A 79 -4.51 7.33 -17.94
N PRO A 80 -4.97 8.56 -17.65
CA PRO A 80 -6.37 8.94 -17.84
C PRO A 80 -6.75 8.89 -19.32
N SER A 81 -8.02 8.71 -19.60
CA SER A 81 -8.54 8.79 -20.99
C SER A 81 -8.50 10.22 -21.53
N GLU A 82 -8.69 11.21 -20.63
CA GLU A 82 -8.63 12.63 -20.93
C GLU A 82 -7.97 13.39 -19.77
N GLY A 83 -7.26 14.48 -20.08
CA GLY A 83 -6.59 15.31 -19.07
C GLY A 83 -5.12 14.97 -18.90
N LYS A 84 -4.54 15.30 -17.73
CA LYS A 84 -3.11 15.19 -17.45
C LYS A 84 -2.79 13.89 -16.71
N PRO A 85 -1.80 13.10 -17.15
CA PRO A 85 -1.23 12.04 -16.32
C PRO A 85 -0.69 12.59 -15.00
N ARG A 86 -0.95 11.86 -13.90
CA ARG A 86 -0.48 12.20 -12.55
C ARG A 86 0.39 11.08 -12.00
N ASP A 87 1.58 11.41 -11.57
CA ASP A 87 2.47 10.46 -10.90
C ASP A 87 2.09 10.33 -9.42
N VAL A 88 1.05 9.56 -9.17
CA VAL A 88 0.61 9.24 -7.79
C VAL A 88 1.50 8.19 -7.13
N ALA A 89 2.23 7.39 -7.93
CA ALA A 89 3.09 6.33 -7.41
C ALA A 89 4.30 6.90 -6.67
N THR A 90 4.96 7.91 -7.20
CA THR A 90 6.07 8.60 -6.52
C THR A 90 5.61 9.17 -5.18
N SER A 91 4.44 9.82 -5.12
CA SER A 91 3.92 10.35 -3.85
C SER A 91 3.69 9.27 -2.80
N VAL A 92 3.23 8.08 -3.19
CA VAL A 92 3.09 6.93 -2.28
C VAL A 92 4.45 6.39 -1.85
N MET A 93 5.41 6.30 -2.78
CA MET A 93 6.76 5.84 -2.45
C MET A 93 7.48 6.81 -1.51
N ASP A 94 7.37 8.12 -1.71
CA ASP A 94 7.95 9.14 -0.83
C ASP A 94 7.32 9.13 0.57
N MET A 95 6.04 8.77 0.66
CA MET A 95 5.37 8.58 1.95
C MET A 95 5.90 7.34 2.69
N LEU A 96 6.03 6.21 1.97
CA LEU A 96 6.50 4.94 2.56
C LEU A 96 8.00 4.98 2.87
N PHE A 97 8.78 5.65 2.05
CA PHE A 97 10.24 5.76 2.14
C PHE A 97 10.64 7.24 2.03
N PRO A 98 10.46 8.03 3.09
CA PRO A 98 10.89 9.43 3.09
C PRO A 98 12.37 9.57 2.71
N PRO A 99 12.79 10.69 2.09
CA PRO A 99 14.17 10.90 1.70
C PRO A 99 15.16 10.64 2.85
N GLY A 100 16.11 9.73 2.62
CA GLY A 100 17.12 9.33 3.62
C GLY A 100 16.69 8.16 4.52
N SER A 101 15.45 7.68 4.43
CA SER A 101 15.07 6.45 5.13
C SER A 101 15.59 5.21 4.39
N PRO A 102 15.94 4.12 5.12
CA PRO A 102 16.33 2.88 4.49
C PRO A 102 15.14 2.28 3.71
N SER A 103 15.39 1.93 2.45
CA SER A 103 14.40 1.26 1.59
C SER A 103 14.66 -0.24 1.43
N CYS A 104 15.70 -0.75 2.09
CA CYS A 104 16.05 -2.17 2.13
C CYS A 104 16.69 -2.52 3.47
N ILE A 105 16.54 -3.76 3.89
CA ILE A 105 17.21 -4.32 5.06
C ILE A 105 18.29 -5.32 4.61
N PRO A 106 19.37 -5.53 5.38
CA PRO A 106 20.33 -6.58 5.11
C PRO A 106 19.67 -7.96 5.14
N ILE A 107 19.98 -8.81 4.16
CA ILE A 107 19.46 -10.17 4.07
C ILE A 107 20.62 -11.14 3.96
N ALA A 108 20.67 -12.14 4.85
CA ALA A 108 21.63 -13.22 4.80
C ALA A 108 20.94 -14.54 4.43
N ALA A 109 21.34 -15.15 3.31
CA ALA A 109 20.88 -16.48 2.91
C ALA A 109 21.95 -17.52 3.26
N ILE A 110 21.56 -18.55 4.05
CA ILE A 110 22.45 -19.60 4.52
C ILE A 110 22.07 -20.91 3.86
N THR A 111 23.00 -21.46 3.06
CA THR A 111 22.84 -22.73 2.36
C THR A 111 23.93 -23.73 2.77
N GLY A 112 23.73 -25.01 2.52
CA GLY A 112 24.68 -26.08 2.83
C GLY A 112 23.98 -27.38 3.24
N THR A 113 24.73 -28.47 3.30
CA THR A 113 24.21 -29.78 3.75
C THR A 113 24.00 -29.83 5.24
N ASN A 114 24.92 -29.28 6.04
CA ASN A 114 24.87 -29.26 7.50
C ASN A 114 25.14 -27.87 8.05
N GLY A 115 24.71 -27.62 9.29
CA GLY A 115 25.03 -26.42 10.06
C GLY A 115 24.18 -25.19 9.73
N LYS A 116 23.26 -25.25 8.76
CA LYS A 116 22.42 -24.11 8.35
C LYS A 116 21.71 -23.42 9.53
N THR A 117 20.92 -24.18 10.28
CA THR A 117 20.16 -23.67 11.43
C THR A 117 21.07 -23.12 12.52
N THR A 118 22.19 -23.80 12.79
CA THR A 118 23.16 -23.33 13.78
C THR A 118 23.76 -21.99 13.37
N THR A 119 24.22 -21.89 12.11
CA THR A 119 24.79 -20.65 11.57
C THR A 119 23.76 -19.51 11.58
N ALA A 120 22.52 -19.79 11.15
CA ALA A 120 21.45 -18.79 11.17
C ALA A 120 21.18 -18.27 12.59
N ARG A 121 21.11 -19.16 13.57
CA ARG A 121 20.93 -18.79 14.99
C ARG A 121 22.11 -17.99 15.55
N MET A 122 23.33 -18.36 15.19
CA MET A 122 24.51 -17.61 15.62
C MET A 122 24.53 -16.20 15.02
N LEU A 123 24.25 -16.08 13.72
CA LEU A 123 24.16 -14.77 13.06
C LEU A 123 23.03 -13.93 13.66
N SER A 124 21.84 -14.50 13.84
CA SER A 124 20.72 -13.84 14.49
C SER A 124 21.09 -13.33 15.89
N TYR A 125 21.78 -14.13 16.68
CA TYR A 125 22.25 -13.71 18.00
C TYR A 125 23.23 -12.54 17.94
N ILE A 126 24.19 -12.58 17.01
CA ILE A 126 25.17 -11.49 16.80
C ILE A 126 24.45 -10.19 16.42
N MET A 127 23.55 -10.24 15.45
CA MET A 127 22.81 -9.05 14.98
C MET A 127 21.90 -8.49 16.08
N LYS A 128 21.21 -9.36 16.81
CA LYS A 128 20.40 -8.95 17.96
C LYS A 128 21.25 -8.29 19.06
N THR A 129 22.43 -8.83 19.35
CA THR A 129 23.35 -8.26 20.35
C THR A 129 23.89 -6.90 19.89
N SER A 130 23.93 -6.64 18.58
CA SER A 130 24.28 -5.34 18.00
C SER A 130 23.12 -4.33 17.99
N GLY A 131 21.96 -4.68 18.56
CA GLY A 131 20.81 -3.80 18.72
C GLY A 131 19.79 -3.83 17.58
N ASN A 132 19.87 -4.82 16.68
CA ASN A 132 18.91 -4.97 15.59
C ASN A 132 17.75 -5.89 15.97
N THR A 133 16.55 -5.60 15.49
CA THR A 133 15.42 -6.54 15.51
C THR A 133 15.60 -7.53 14.35
N VAL A 134 15.79 -8.80 14.69
CA VAL A 134 16.14 -9.83 13.70
C VAL A 134 14.94 -10.69 13.35
N GLY A 135 14.66 -10.77 12.03
CA GLY A 135 13.77 -11.77 11.46
C GLY A 135 14.55 -12.99 10.96
N MET A 136 14.14 -14.19 11.33
CA MET A 136 14.81 -15.42 10.92
C MET A 136 13.80 -16.49 10.53
N THR A 137 14.08 -17.18 9.43
CA THR A 137 13.35 -18.38 9.02
C THR A 137 14.26 -19.60 9.09
N SER A 138 13.72 -20.74 9.51
CA SER A 138 14.46 -21.99 9.66
C SER A 138 13.53 -23.22 9.52
N THR A 139 14.10 -24.41 9.59
CA THR A 139 13.35 -25.68 9.53
C THR A 139 12.42 -25.90 10.73
N ASP A 140 12.54 -25.15 11.79
CA ASP A 140 11.72 -25.26 13.00
C ASP A 140 10.74 -24.09 13.16
N GLY A 141 10.90 -22.99 12.40
CA GLY A 141 9.93 -21.89 12.43
C GLY A 141 10.40 -20.56 11.86
N VAL A 142 9.49 -19.59 11.98
CA VAL A 142 9.74 -18.15 11.80
C VAL A 142 9.95 -17.54 13.18
N TYR A 143 11.00 -16.77 13.31
CA TYR A 143 11.35 -16.04 14.53
C TYR A 143 11.40 -14.54 14.25
N ILE A 144 10.77 -13.74 15.10
CA ILE A 144 10.90 -12.29 15.12
C ILE A 144 11.49 -11.90 16.47
N ASP A 145 12.59 -11.21 16.46
CA ASP A 145 13.36 -10.83 17.65
C ASP A 145 13.62 -11.99 18.64
N GLY A 146 13.85 -13.18 18.12
CA GLY A 146 14.09 -14.40 18.90
C GLY A 146 12.83 -15.09 19.43
N HIS A 147 11.64 -14.54 19.20
CA HIS A 147 10.37 -15.16 19.54
C HIS A 147 9.85 -16.01 18.39
N LEU A 148 9.48 -17.26 18.67
CA LEU A 148 8.88 -18.16 17.70
C LEU A 148 7.46 -17.68 17.37
N THR A 149 7.29 -17.17 16.15
CA THR A 149 6.00 -16.61 15.65
C THR A 149 5.19 -17.69 14.93
N VAL A 150 5.84 -18.50 14.10
CA VAL A 150 5.21 -19.59 13.37
C VAL A 150 6.07 -20.83 13.48
N LYS A 151 5.48 -21.95 13.90
CA LYS A 151 6.18 -23.24 14.06
C LYS A 151 6.02 -24.08 12.79
N GLY A 152 7.11 -24.68 12.33
CA GLY A 152 7.13 -25.61 11.20
C GLY A 152 8.36 -25.40 10.30
N ASP A 153 8.47 -26.18 9.21
CA ASP A 153 9.51 -25.96 8.22
C ASP A 153 9.20 -24.69 7.42
N MET A 154 9.96 -23.64 7.73
CA MET A 154 9.79 -22.29 7.19
C MET A 154 11.00 -21.84 6.35
N THR A 155 11.57 -22.75 5.56
CA THR A 155 12.72 -22.47 4.68
C THR A 155 12.33 -22.02 3.27
N GLY A 156 11.03 -21.86 3.00
CA GLY A 156 10.50 -21.50 1.69
C GLY A 156 10.29 -19.98 1.48
N PRO A 157 9.94 -19.56 0.25
CA PRO A 157 9.78 -18.15 -0.10
C PRO A 157 8.64 -17.46 0.65
N VAL A 158 7.59 -18.18 1.00
CA VAL A 158 6.44 -17.61 1.74
C VAL A 158 6.85 -17.16 3.14
N SER A 159 7.64 -17.95 3.84
CA SER A 159 8.15 -17.60 5.18
C SER A 159 9.12 -16.42 5.15
N SER A 160 9.96 -16.32 4.12
CA SER A 160 10.81 -15.14 3.91
C SER A 160 9.98 -13.89 3.69
N GLN A 161 8.89 -13.98 2.91
CA GLN A 161 7.96 -12.86 2.73
C GLN A 161 7.26 -12.45 4.03
N MET A 162 6.95 -13.40 4.92
CA MET A 162 6.36 -13.07 6.23
C MET A 162 7.31 -12.20 7.05
N VAL A 163 8.59 -12.57 7.11
CA VAL A 163 9.62 -11.81 7.82
C VAL A 163 9.82 -10.42 7.19
N LEU A 164 9.97 -10.36 5.86
CA LEU A 164 10.21 -9.11 5.13
C LEU A 164 9.03 -8.12 5.16
N ARG A 165 7.84 -8.58 5.54
CA ARG A 165 6.66 -7.74 5.72
C ARG A 165 6.47 -7.25 7.14
N ASP A 166 7.23 -7.77 8.10
CA ASP A 166 7.15 -7.31 9.47
C ASP A 166 7.87 -5.96 9.62
N PRO A 167 7.15 -4.88 9.96
CA PRO A 167 7.71 -3.54 10.01
C PRO A 167 8.72 -3.33 11.14
N SER A 168 8.83 -4.27 12.08
CA SER A 168 9.77 -4.21 13.19
C SER A 168 11.14 -4.78 12.85
N VAL A 169 11.29 -5.53 11.73
CA VAL A 169 12.50 -6.23 11.38
C VAL A 169 13.52 -5.31 10.70
N ASP A 170 14.74 -5.25 11.25
CA ASP A 170 15.86 -4.47 10.75
C ASP A 170 16.83 -5.31 9.88
N VAL A 171 16.88 -6.64 10.11
CA VAL A 171 17.81 -7.59 9.45
C VAL A 171 17.13 -8.94 9.23
#